data_da033d454d6a725e88e2ec2860bb6339
#
_entry.id   da033d454d6a725e88e2ec2860bb6339
#
_cell.length_a   1.000
_cell.length_b   1.000
_cell.length_c   1.000
_cell.angle_alpha   90.00
_cell.angle_beta   90.00
_cell.angle_gamma   90.00
#
_symmetry.space_group_name_H-M   'P 1'
#
loop_
_entity.id
_entity.type
_entity.pdbx_description
1 polymer ?
#
loop_
_entity_poly.entity_id
_entity_poly.type
_entity_poly.pdbx_seq_one_letter_code
_entity_poly.pdbx_strand_id
1 'polypeptide(L)'
;VLGFQVTTTRPGAAFISAGGYHHHLGLNTWESRGGQPPAPGTTGLYHTAILYPTRRLLADALRRLVVARIPLEGASDHGVSEALYLRDPDDNGVELYWDRPKEKWPKKPDGSLQMFTHPLDLHDLLAELDREPA
;
A
#
# COMPACT_ATOMS: atom_id res chain seq x y z
N VAL A 1 6.99 -5.32 -9.24
CA VAL A 1 5.54 -5.40 -9.12
C VAL A 1 4.94 -4.02 -8.92
N LEU A 2 5.38 -3.23 -7.94
CA LEU A 2 4.82 -1.90 -7.64
C LEU A 2 5.28 -0.78 -8.61
N GLY A 3 6.23 -1.05 -9.51
CA GLY A 3 6.67 -0.09 -10.53
C GLY A 3 7.75 0.89 -10.07
N PHE A 4 8.27 0.75 -8.85
CA PHE A 4 9.43 1.55 -8.42
C PHE A 4 10.69 1.14 -9.16
N GLN A 5 11.53 2.12 -9.45
CA GLN A 5 12.86 1.95 -10.04
C GLN A 5 13.93 2.39 -9.05
N VAL A 6 15.08 1.71 -9.07
CA VAL A 6 16.24 2.14 -8.30
C VAL A 6 16.82 3.40 -8.96
N THR A 7 16.85 4.49 -8.21
CA THR A 7 17.41 5.77 -8.69
C THR A 7 18.88 5.90 -8.36
N THR A 8 19.30 5.41 -7.20
CA THR A 8 20.72 5.37 -6.82
C THR A 8 20.96 4.34 -5.72
N THR A 9 22.20 3.87 -5.63
CA THR A 9 22.66 2.98 -4.56
C THR A 9 23.92 3.51 -3.91
N ARG A 10 24.13 3.13 -2.65
CA ARG A 10 25.36 3.35 -1.88
C ARG A 10 25.65 2.10 -1.06
N PRO A 11 26.87 1.93 -0.52
CA PRO A 11 27.12 0.82 0.39
C PRO A 11 26.08 0.77 1.52
N GLY A 12 25.31 -0.33 1.59
CA GLY A 12 24.27 -0.54 2.58
C GLY A 12 22.98 0.30 2.41
N ALA A 13 22.79 0.96 1.26
CA ALA A 13 21.55 1.70 1.00
C ALA A 13 21.14 1.66 -0.47
N ALA A 14 19.80 1.72 -0.71
CA ALA A 14 19.21 1.87 -2.02
C ALA A 14 18.06 2.89 -1.94
N PHE A 15 17.90 3.68 -2.98
CA PHE A 15 16.83 4.67 -3.10
C PHE A 15 15.96 4.29 -4.29
N ILE A 16 14.66 4.26 -4.08
CA ILE A 16 13.70 3.86 -5.12
C ILE A 16 12.62 4.92 -5.32
N SER A 17 12.16 5.03 -6.56
CA SER A 17 11.19 6.04 -6.97
C SER A 17 10.32 5.56 -8.11
N ALA A 18 9.19 6.24 -8.31
CA ALA A 18 8.36 6.19 -9.49
C ALA A 18 8.24 7.60 -10.10
N GLY A 19 8.02 7.70 -11.43
CA GLY A 19 7.74 8.97 -12.09
C GLY A 19 8.93 9.96 -12.16
N GLY A 20 10.17 9.49 -12.06
CA GLY A 20 11.36 10.33 -12.23
C GLY A 20 11.74 11.24 -11.04
N TYR A 21 11.09 11.08 -9.89
CA TYR A 21 11.45 11.77 -8.66
C TYR A 21 12.75 11.20 -8.08
N HIS A 22 13.53 11.99 -7.30
CA HIS A 22 14.82 11.53 -6.78
C HIS A 22 14.73 10.28 -5.90
N HIS A 23 13.76 10.19 -5.00
CA HIS A 23 13.37 8.96 -4.28
C HIS A 23 12.09 9.17 -3.46
N HIS A 24 11.26 8.14 -3.40
CA HIS A 24 10.11 8.07 -2.49
C HIS A 24 10.46 7.24 -1.25
N LEU A 25 11.27 6.19 -1.42
CA LEU A 25 11.72 5.33 -0.33
C LEU A 25 13.25 5.25 -0.31
N GLY A 26 13.82 5.40 0.87
CA GLY A 26 15.22 5.13 1.16
C GLY A 26 15.34 3.88 2.03
N LEU A 27 15.92 2.81 1.47
CA LEU A 27 16.17 1.56 2.16
C LEU A 27 17.63 1.50 2.61
N ASN A 28 17.87 1.01 3.82
CA ASN A 28 19.24 0.84 4.31
C ASN A 28 19.39 -0.35 5.25
N THR A 29 20.62 -0.82 5.40
CA THR A 29 20.99 -1.92 6.30
C THR A 29 22.05 -1.50 7.33
N TRP A 30 22.18 -0.20 7.61
CA TRP A 30 23.27 0.31 8.44
C TRP A 30 23.25 -0.27 9.85
N GLU A 31 22.07 -0.36 10.47
CA GLU A 31 21.87 -0.89 11.82
C GLU A 31 21.23 -2.29 11.83
N SER A 32 20.84 -2.83 10.65
CA SER A 32 20.00 -4.03 10.57
C SER A 32 20.57 -5.16 9.71
N ARG A 33 21.82 -5.05 9.24
CA ARG A 33 22.43 -6.10 8.40
C ARG A 33 22.45 -7.44 9.10
N GLY A 34 21.73 -8.45 8.55
CA GLY A 34 21.59 -9.78 9.14
C GLY A 34 20.71 -9.81 10.41
N GLY A 35 20.04 -8.71 10.73
CA GLY A 35 19.08 -8.64 11.82
C GLY A 35 17.80 -9.43 11.55
N GLN A 36 17.07 -9.71 12.61
CA GLN A 36 15.74 -10.32 12.54
C GLN A 36 14.65 -9.23 12.59
N PRO A 37 13.46 -9.48 12.04
CA PRO A 37 12.32 -8.59 12.25
C PRO A 37 12.08 -8.32 13.74
N PRO A 38 11.51 -7.15 14.12
CA PRO A 38 11.17 -6.86 15.49
C PRO A 38 10.25 -7.94 16.09
N ALA A 39 10.49 -8.32 17.34
CA ALA A 39 9.62 -9.27 18.02
C ALA A 39 8.19 -8.70 18.17
N PRO A 40 7.14 -9.55 18.14
CA PRO A 40 5.78 -9.10 18.39
C PRO A 40 5.66 -8.32 19.70
N GLY A 41 4.92 -7.21 19.70
CA GLY A 41 4.73 -6.36 20.86
C GLY A 41 5.83 -5.33 21.11
N THR A 42 6.82 -5.22 20.23
CA THR A 42 7.84 -4.16 20.27
C THR A 42 7.46 -2.98 19.38
N THR A 43 8.09 -1.83 19.64
CA THR A 43 7.99 -0.66 18.72
C THR A 43 8.74 -0.93 17.41
N GLY A 44 8.31 -0.30 16.33
CA GLY A 44 8.92 -0.43 15.01
C GLY A 44 8.03 0.12 13.91
N LEU A 45 8.42 -0.06 12.67
CA LEU A 45 7.59 0.29 11.51
C LEU A 45 6.42 -0.71 11.42
N TYR A 46 5.18 -0.18 11.45
CA TYR A 46 4.00 -1.01 11.22
C TYR A 46 3.82 -1.29 9.72
N HIS A 47 3.73 -0.22 8.94
CA HIS A 47 3.75 -0.30 7.47
C HIS A 47 4.19 1.03 6.83
N THR A 48 4.61 0.95 5.58
CA THR A 48 4.72 2.11 4.67
C THR A 48 3.46 2.13 3.81
N ALA A 49 2.73 3.24 3.81
CA ALA A 49 1.51 3.40 3.02
C ALA A 49 1.79 4.13 1.70
N ILE A 50 1.31 3.57 0.59
CA ILE A 50 1.48 4.08 -0.77
C ILE A 50 0.10 4.43 -1.34
N LEU A 51 -0.15 5.74 -1.52
CA LEU A 51 -1.39 6.24 -2.08
C LEU A 51 -1.42 6.07 -3.60
N TYR A 52 -2.47 5.43 -4.09
CA TYR A 52 -2.79 5.35 -5.51
C TYR A 52 -3.77 6.46 -5.91
N PRO A 53 -3.51 7.17 -7.01
CA PRO A 53 -4.34 8.32 -7.42
C PRO A 53 -5.79 7.96 -7.76
N THR A 54 -6.03 6.72 -8.23
CA THR A 54 -7.36 6.25 -8.61
C THR A 54 -7.60 4.82 -8.15
N ARG A 55 -8.88 4.46 -7.96
CA ARG A 55 -9.28 3.08 -7.64
C ARG A 55 -8.81 2.09 -8.71
N ARG A 56 -8.86 2.50 -9.99
CA ARG A 56 -8.38 1.70 -11.12
C ARG A 56 -6.88 1.38 -11.02
N LEU A 57 -6.05 2.32 -10.56
CA LEU A 57 -4.62 2.08 -10.36
C LEU A 57 -4.35 1.16 -9.16
N LEU A 58 -5.16 1.23 -8.09
CA LEU A 58 -5.12 0.26 -7.00
C LEU A 58 -5.53 -1.13 -7.49
N ALA A 59 -6.57 -1.23 -8.33
CA ALA A 59 -6.98 -2.47 -8.97
C ALA A 59 -5.87 -3.08 -9.85
N ASP A 60 -5.16 -2.25 -10.63
CA ASP A 60 -4.01 -2.72 -11.43
C ASP A 60 -2.86 -3.21 -10.53
N ALA A 61 -2.62 -2.56 -9.40
CA ALA A 61 -1.65 -3.04 -8.41
C ALA A 61 -2.05 -4.41 -7.87
N LEU A 62 -3.32 -4.61 -7.50
CA LEU A 62 -3.85 -5.91 -7.08
C LEU A 62 -3.65 -6.97 -8.16
N ARG A 63 -4.01 -6.68 -9.41
CA ARG A 63 -3.80 -7.60 -10.53
C ARG A 63 -2.32 -8.01 -10.67
N ARG A 64 -1.40 -7.06 -10.55
CA ARG A 64 0.06 -7.34 -10.62
C ARG A 64 0.54 -8.20 -9.44
N LEU A 65 0.00 -8.01 -8.24
CA LEU A 65 0.30 -8.86 -7.07
C LEU A 65 -0.20 -10.29 -7.31
N VAL A 66 -1.41 -10.45 -7.81
CA VAL A 66 -1.99 -11.77 -8.14
C VAL A 66 -1.14 -12.50 -9.19
N VAL A 67 -0.79 -11.82 -10.29
CA VAL A 67 0.06 -12.39 -11.37
C VAL A 67 1.44 -12.79 -10.83
N ALA A 68 2.02 -11.97 -9.96
CA ALA A 68 3.31 -12.24 -9.33
C ALA A 68 3.23 -13.25 -8.17
N ARG A 69 2.03 -13.72 -7.80
CA ARG A 69 1.77 -14.62 -6.66
C ARG A 69 2.28 -14.08 -5.33
N ILE A 70 2.20 -12.77 -5.13
CA ILE A 70 2.54 -12.13 -3.86
C ILE A 70 1.30 -12.19 -2.97
N PRO A 71 1.38 -12.82 -1.79
CA PRO A 71 0.24 -12.94 -0.90
C PRO A 71 -0.14 -11.60 -0.29
N LEU A 72 -1.44 -11.39 -0.08
CA LEU A 72 -1.95 -10.33 0.78
C LEU A 72 -2.09 -10.86 2.21
N GLU A 73 -1.77 -10.02 3.20
CA GLU A 73 -2.11 -10.26 4.61
C GLU A 73 -3.55 -9.87 4.91
N GLY A 74 -4.10 -8.93 4.15
CA GLY A 74 -5.45 -8.46 4.30
C GLY A 74 -5.85 -7.45 3.23
N ALA A 75 -7.14 -7.15 3.19
CA ALA A 75 -7.70 -6.08 2.38
C ALA A 75 -8.91 -5.50 3.11
N SER A 76 -8.99 -4.18 3.20
CA SER A 76 -10.00 -3.50 4.00
C SER A 76 -10.64 -2.32 3.28
N ASP A 77 -11.93 -2.19 3.52
CA ASP A 77 -12.70 -0.98 3.26
C ASP A 77 -12.84 -0.20 4.57
N HIS A 78 -12.28 1.01 4.60
CA HIS A 78 -12.33 1.89 5.76
C HIS A 78 -13.44 2.96 5.66
N GLY A 79 -14.29 2.89 4.63
CA GLY A 79 -15.31 3.89 4.34
C GLY A 79 -14.74 5.14 3.67
N VAL A 80 -13.58 5.60 4.09
CA VAL A 80 -12.85 6.74 3.52
C VAL A 80 -11.83 6.30 2.47
N SER A 81 -11.36 5.06 2.55
CA SER A 81 -10.34 4.48 1.67
C SER A 81 -10.55 2.98 1.48
N GLU A 82 -9.93 2.43 0.45
CA GLU A 82 -9.78 0.99 0.24
C GLU A 82 -8.28 0.66 0.28
N ALA A 83 -7.90 -0.41 0.99
CA ALA A 83 -6.51 -0.74 1.25
C ALA A 83 -6.20 -2.23 1.05
N LEU A 84 -4.99 -2.50 0.58
CA LEU A 84 -4.39 -3.83 0.44
C LEU A 84 -3.14 -3.88 1.33
N TYR A 85 -2.99 -4.92 2.12
CA TYR A 85 -1.87 -5.10 3.04
C TYR A 85 -1.02 -6.29 2.64
N LEU A 86 0.29 -6.12 2.60
CA LEU A 86 1.26 -7.16 2.25
C LEU A 86 2.58 -6.94 2.98
N ARG A 87 3.52 -7.87 2.81
CA ARG A 87 4.89 -7.75 3.31
C ARG A 87 5.88 -7.61 2.17
N ASP A 88 6.93 -6.84 2.42
CA ASP A 88 8.12 -6.86 1.59
C ASP A 88 9.01 -8.08 1.92
N PRO A 89 10.11 -8.33 1.15
CA PRO A 89 11.00 -9.47 1.42
C PRO A 89 11.68 -9.46 2.79
N ASP A 90 11.76 -8.32 3.45
CA ASP A 90 12.34 -8.16 4.79
C ASP A 90 11.27 -8.13 5.90
N ASP A 91 10.04 -8.54 5.57
CA ASP A 91 8.89 -8.58 6.48
C ASP A 91 8.40 -7.20 6.97
N ASN A 92 8.77 -6.13 6.27
CA ASN A 92 8.19 -4.82 6.54
C ASN A 92 6.76 -4.74 5.99
N GLY A 93 5.85 -4.14 6.75
CA GLY A 93 4.48 -3.91 6.31
C GLY A 93 4.43 -2.91 5.16
N VAL A 94 3.59 -3.21 4.17
CA VAL A 94 3.29 -2.32 3.04
C VAL A 94 1.78 -2.24 2.89
N GLU A 95 1.27 -1.01 2.84
CA GLU A 95 -0.12 -0.72 2.53
C GLU A 95 -0.20 -0.07 1.15
N LEU A 96 -1.07 -0.58 0.29
CA LEU A 96 -1.44 0.06 -0.97
C LEU A 96 -2.88 0.52 -0.83
N TYR A 97 -3.14 1.82 -0.99
CA TYR A 97 -4.48 2.33 -0.74
C TYR A 97 -4.91 3.41 -1.74
N TRP A 98 -6.20 3.59 -1.83
CA TRP A 98 -6.85 4.68 -2.56
C TRP A 98 -7.88 5.35 -1.67
N ASP A 99 -7.86 6.67 -1.63
CA ASP A 99 -8.84 7.48 -0.92
C ASP A 99 -10.10 7.69 -1.75
N ARG A 100 -11.25 7.46 -1.15
CA ARG A 100 -12.51 7.93 -1.74
C ARG A 100 -12.55 9.45 -1.77
N PRO A 101 -13.24 10.06 -2.77
CA PRO A 101 -13.51 11.49 -2.76
C PRO A 101 -14.12 11.93 -1.42
N LYS A 102 -13.66 13.06 -0.87
CA LYS A 102 -14.05 13.54 0.48
C LYS A 102 -15.55 13.68 0.67
N GLU A 103 -16.27 14.03 -0.38
CA GLU A 103 -17.73 14.15 -0.40
C GLU A 103 -18.45 12.80 -0.22
N LYS A 104 -17.76 11.70 -0.44
CA LYS A 104 -18.25 10.33 -0.23
C LYS A 104 -17.87 9.74 1.12
N TRP A 105 -17.10 10.47 1.94
CA TRP A 105 -16.69 9.97 3.25
C TRP A 105 -17.89 9.85 4.18
N PRO A 106 -18.09 8.69 4.83
CA PRO A 106 -19.21 8.50 5.74
C PRO A 106 -19.09 9.42 6.96
N LYS A 107 -20.25 9.91 7.40
CA LYS A 107 -20.35 10.80 8.57
C LYS A 107 -21.32 10.22 9.57
N LYS A 108 -21.03 10.43 10.85
CA LYS A 108 -21.94 10.14 11.95
C LYS A 108 -23.06 11.19 12.01
N PRO A 109 -24.14 10.95 12.79
CA PRO A 109 -25.23 11.92 12.94
C PRO A 109 -24.79 13.30 13.46
N ASP A 110 -23.69 13.36 14.22
CA ASP A 110 -23.10 14.61 14.73
C ASP A 110 -22.21 15.34 13.70
N GLY A 111 -22.08 14.79 12.47
CA GLY A 111 -21.27 15.35 11.40
C GLY A 111 -19.79 14.96 11.45
N SER A 112 -19.33 14.27 12.50
CA SER A 112 -17.95 13.77 12.58
C SER A 112 -17.71 12.62 11.61
N LEU A 113 -16.43 12.41 11.24
CA LEU A 113 -16.03 11.33 10.34
C LEU A 113 -16.36 9.96 10.93
N GLN A 114 -16.94 9.09 10.12
CA GLN A 114 -17.17 7.69 10.48
C GLN A 114 -16.23 6.80 9.68
N MET A 115 -15.18 6.31 10.32
CA MET A 115 -14.33 5.26 9.77
C MET A 115 -14.73 3.90 10.35
N PHE A 116 -14.53 2.86 9.55
CA PHE A 116 -14.76 1.46 9.95
C PHE A 116 -13.70 0.58 9.29
N THR A 117 -13.73 -0.71 9.56
CA THR A 117 -12.88 -1.70 8.90
C THR A 117 -13.76 -2.90 8.53
N HIS A 118 -14.09 -2.98 7.26
CA HIS A 118 -14.83 -4.09 6.68
C HIS A 118 -13.94 -4.83 5.68
N PRO A 119 -14.17 -6.11 5.41
CA PRO A 119 -13.50 -6.82 4.32
C PRO A 119 -13.73 -6.10 2.99
N LEU A 120 -12.67 -5.88 2.22
CA LEU A 120 -12.76 -5.32 0.87
C LEU A 120 -13.14 -6.43 -0.12
N ASP A 121 -14.11 -6.16 -0.99
CA ASP A 121 -14.43 -7.04 -2.11
C ASP A 121 -13.36 -6.91 -3.21
N LEU A 122 -12.45 -7.88 -3.25
CA LEU A 122 -11.36 -7.90 -4.23
C LEU A 122 -11.84 -8.17 -5.65
N HIS A 123 -12.96 -8.86 -5.82
CA HIS A 123 -13.55 -9.08 -7.15
C HIS A 123 -14.12 -7.78 -7.71
N ASP A 124 -14.87 -7.02 -6.89
CA ASP A 124 -15.36 -5.71 -7.29
C ASP A 124 -14.21 -4.71 -7.57
N LEU A 125 -13.13 -4.77 -6.76
CA LEU A 125 -11.95 -3.96 -7.04
C LEU A 125 -11.31 -4.33 -8.38
N LEU A 126 -11.12 -5.61 -8.69
CA LEU A 126 -10.58 -6.06 -9.97
C LEU A 126 -11.49 -5.70 -11.16
N ALA A 127 -12.80 -5.77 -10.98
CA ALA A 127 -13.77 -5.39 -12.02
C ALA A 127 -13.65 -3.91 -12.43
N GLU A 128 -12.99 -3.07 -11.63
CA GLU A 128 -12.68 -1.69 -12.02
C GLU A 128 -11.80 -1.60 -13.28
N LEU A 129 -11.02 -2.64 -13.58
CA LEU A 129 -10.17 -2.69 -14.77
C LEU A 129 -10.98 -2.84 -16.06
N ASP A 130 -12.17 -3.43 -15.98
CA ASP A 130 -13.07 -3.68 -17.12
C ASP A 130 -14.06 -2.51 -17.34
N ARG A 131 -14.14 -1.57 -16.40
CA ARG A 131 -14.98 -0.37 -16.52
C ARG A 131 -14.30 0.64 -17.45
N GLU A 132 -15.09 1.33 -18.30
CA GLU A 132 -14.55 2.43 -19.08
C GLU A 132 -14.03 3.56 -18.16
N PRO A 133 -12.89 4.19 -18.49
CA PRO A 133 -12.40 5.36 -17.74
C PRO A 133 -13.46 6.47 -17.79
N ALA A 134 -13.83 6.98 -16.62
CA ALA A 134 -14.75 8.12 -16.52
C ALA A 134 -14.08 9.43 -17.00
#